data_ccd0d0fe967d1a629f2e4c66d032d94d
#
_entry.id   ccd0d0fe967d1a629f2e4c66d032d94d
#
_cell.length_a   1.000
_cell.length_b   1.000
_cell.length_c   1.000
_cell.angle_alpha   90.00
_cell.angle_beta   90.00
_cell.angle_gamma   90.00
#
_symmetry.space_group_name_H-M   'P 1'
#
loop_
_entity.id
_entity.type
_entity.pdbx_description
1 polymer ?
#
loop_
_entity_poly.entity_id
_entity_poly.type
_entity_poly.pdbx_seq_one_letter_code
_entity_poly.pdbx_strand_id
1 'polypeptide(L)'
;MAPFPTVGFTPTVPAVVLAEVWRGDRKDARVAWRSKACDVEPLAEQRTRAAGPLRRSAAGAGAVDACAAAGVRERGDAIATSDPDDARRLLGPRFTVLAV
;
A
#
# COMPACT_ATOMS: atom_id res chain seq x y z
N MET A 1 -7.01 15.62 4.18
CA MET A 1 -6.09 14.49 4.01
C MET A 1 -4.86 14.72 4.86
N ALA A 2 -4.52 13.74 5.67
CA ALA A 2 -3.30 13.84 6.46
C ALA A 2 -2.10 13.93 5.52
N PRO A 3 -1.28 14.97 5.63
CA PRO A 3 -0.12 15.08 4.78
C PRO A 3 0.95 14.07 5.21
N PHE A 4 1.58 13.45 4.23
CA PHE A 4 2.82 12.76 4.51
C PHE A 4 3.91 13.78 4.84
N PRO A 5 4.89 13.43 5.66
CA PRO A 5 6.06 14.26 5.81
C PRO A 5 6.68 14.50 4.44
N THR A 6 6.92 15.77 4.09
CA THR A 6 7.36 16.12 2.75
C THR A 6 8.87 16.25 2.61
N VAL A 7 9.57 16.43 3.72
CA VAL A 7 11.03 16.66 3.70
C VAL A 7 11.76 15.32 3.74
N GLY A 8 12.48 15.01 2.67
CA GLY A 8 13.30 13.81 2.58
C GLY A 8 12.49 12.51 2.50
N PHE A 9 11.22 12.59 2.13
CA PHE A 9 10.32 11.43 2.14
C PHE A 9 9.49 11.38 0.86
N THR A 10 9.58 10.26 0.14
CA THR A 10 8.77 10.00 -1.05
C THR A 10 7.95 8.74 -0.80
N PRO A 11 6.63 8.85 -0.69
CA PRO A 11 5.79 7.66 -0.49
C PRO A 11 5.87 6.72 -1.69
N THR A 12 5.85 5.42 -1.42
CA THR A 12 5.72 4.39 -2.45
C THR A 12 4.27 3.92 -2.50
N VAL A 13 3.69 3.94 -3.70
CA VAL A 13 2.33 3.46 -3.93
C VAL A 13 2.41 2.23 -4.82
N PRO A 14 1.96 1.05 -4.34
CA PRO A 14 1.88 -0.11 -5.23
C PRO A 14 0.91 0.17 -6.38
N ALA A 15 1.30 -0.18 -7.61
CA ALA A 15 0.46 0.06 -8.78
C ALA A 15 -0.93 -0.58 -8.65
N VAL A 16 -1.02 -1.73 -7.99
CA VAL A 16 -2.28 -2.43 -7.78
C VAL A 16 -3.28 -1.61 -6.95
N VAL A 17 -2.80 -0.72 -6.08
CA VAL A 17 -3.66 0.16 -5.27
C VAL A 17 -4.36 1.18 -6.15
N LEU A 18 -3.72 1.61 -7.24
CA LEU A 18 -4.36 2.54 -8.18
C LEU A 18 -5.61 1.93 -8.81
N ALA A 19 -5.64 0.62 -8.99
CA ALA A 19 -6.80 -0.06 -9.55
C ALA A 19 -8.04 0.06 -8.65
N GLU A 20 -7.85 0.22 -7.35
CA GLU A 20 -8.96 0.40 -6.42
C GLU A 20 -9.56 1.81 -6.47
N VAL A 21 -8.76 2.81 -6.81
CA VAL A 21 -9.17 4.21 -6.77
C VAL A 21 -9.40 4.83 -8.15
N TRP A 22 -8.84 4.23 -9.20
CA TRP A 22 -9.00 4.70 -10.58
C TRP A 22 -10.34 4.25 -11.13
N ARG A 23 -11.18 5.20 -11.53
CA ARG A 23 -12.56 4.92 -11.93
C ARG A 23 -12.86 5.18 -13.41
N GLY A 24 -11.93 5.77 -14.15
CA GLY A 24 -12.17 6.16 -15.54
C GLY A 24 -13.03 7.39 -15.69
N ASP A 25 -13.06 8.25 -14.68
CA ASP A 25 -13.84 9.48 -14.68
C ASP A 25 -13.00 10.69 -14.28
N ARG A 26 -13.65 11.83 -14.07
CA ARG A 26 -12.96 13.08 -13.75
C ARG A 26 -12.18 13.05 -12.44
N LYS A 27 -12.56 12.17 -11.51
CA LYS A 27 -11.87 12.04 -10.24
C LYS A 27 -10.46 11.48 -10.41
N ASP A 28 -10.20 10.81 -11.52
CA ASP A 28 -8.88 10.25 -11.81
C ASP A 28 -7.82 11.34 -11.97
N ALA A 29 -8.20 12.54 -12.40
CA ALA A 29 -7.26 13.65 -12.50
C ALA A 29 -6.65 13.99 -11.13
N ARG A 30 -7.44 13.95 -10.08
CA ARG A 30 -6.96 14.19 -8.71
C ARG A 30 -6.03 13.10 -8.25
N VAL A 31 -6.37 11.84 -8.53
CA VAL A 31 -5.52 10.69 -8.20
C VAL A 31 -4.19 10.79 -8.94
N ALA A 32 -4.23 11.08 -10.24
CA ALA A 32 -3.03 11.25 -11.05
C ALA A 32 -2.14 12.37 -10.51
N TRP A 33 -2.73 13.49 -10.13
CA TRP A 33 -2.00 14.63 -9.59
C TRP A 33 -1.30 14.28 -8.27
N ARG A 34 -2.00 13.61 -7.37
CA ARG A 34 -1.45 13.20 -6.08
C ARG A 34 -0.35 12.15 -6.24
N SER A 35 -0.52 11.22 -7.17
CA SER A 35 0.46 10.15 -7.37
C SER A 35 1.76 10.64 -7.98
N LYS A 36 1.80 11.86 -8.56
CA LYS A 36 3.04 12.47 -9.04
C LYS A 36 4.05 12.69 -7.92
N ALA A 37 3.58 12.87 -6.69
CA ALA A 37 4.45 13.05 -5.53
C ALA A 37 4.91 11.72 -4.93
N CYS A 38 4.52 10.60 -5.53
CA CYS A 38 4.80 9.25 -5.03
C CYS A 38 5.57 8.46 -6.08
N ASP A 39 6.31 7.47 -5.60
CA ASP A 39 6.86 6.43 -6.48
C ASP A 39 5.80 5.36 -6.65
N VAL A 40 5.36 5.15 -7.89
CA VAL A 40 4.42 4.07 -8.19
C VAL A 40 5.20 2.80 -8.48
N GLU A 41 5.02 1.78 -7.63
CA GLU A 41 5.74 0.53 -7.76
C GLU A 41 4.94 -0.46 -8.61
N PRO A 42 5.50 -0.95 -9.73
CA PRO A 42 4.82 -1.93 -10.57
C PRO A 42 4.60 -3.25 -9.84
N LEU A 43 3.49 -3.92 -10.15
CA LEU A 43 3.23 -5.25 -9.63
C LEU A 43 4.04 -6.27 -10.42
N ALA A 44 4.96 -6.94 -9.74
CA ALA A 44 5.79 -7.99 -10.32
C ALA A 44 5.39 -9.35 -9.75
N GLU A 45 5.70 -10.42 -10.48
CA GLU A 45 5.39 -11.79 -10.05
C GLU A 45 5.98 -12.09 -8.67
N GLN A 46 7.19 -11.67 -8.42
CA GLN A 46 7.87 -11.88 -7.15
C GLN A 46 7.05 -11.30 -5.98
N ARG A 47 6.47 -10.11 -6.17
CA ARG A 47 5.65 -9.46 -5.15
C ARG A 47 4.36 -10.24 -4.91
N THR A 48 3.73 -10.76 -5.96
CA THR A 48 2.52 -11.55 -5.82
C THR A 48 2.78 -12.86 -5.09
N ARG A 49 3.92 -13.48 -5.34
CA ARG A 49 4.32 -14.69 -4.63
C ARG A 49 4.60 -14.44 -3.15
N ALA A 50 5.13 -13.28 -2.82
CA ALA A 50 5.33 -12.88 -1.42
C ALA A 50 4.01 -12.57 -0.71
N ALA A 51 3.04 -12.06 -1.44
CA ALA A 51 1.72 -11.69 -0.87
C ALA A 51 0.87 -12.91 -0.50
N GLY A 52 0.98 -14.00 -1.25
CA GLY A 52 0.18 -15.20 -1.01
C GLY A 52 0.27 -15.72 0.42
N PRO A 53 1.47 -15.99 0.95
CA PRO A 53 1.63 -16.43 2.34
C PRO A 53 1.08 -15.45 3.37
N LEU A 54 1.16 -14.14 3.11
CA LEU A 54 0.61 -13.14 4.01
C LEU A 54 -0.92 -13.22 4.08
N ARG A 55 -1.58 -13.40 2.94
CA ARG A 55 -3.03 -13.60 2.91
C ARG A 55 -3.44 -14.84 3.68
N ARG A 56 -2.66 -15.90 3.56
CA ARG A 56 -2.92 -17.15 4.24
C ARG A 56 -2.86 -17.00 5.76
N SER A 57 -1.94 -16.18 6.25
CA SER A 57 -1.76 -15.97 7.69
C SER A 57 -2.74 -14.94 8.27
N ALA A 58 -3.39 -14.14 7.43
CA ALA A 58 -4.31 -13.09 7.85
C ALA A 58 -5.67 -13.31 7.16
N ALA A 59 -6.51 -14.14 7.75
CA ALA A 59 -7.81 -14.48 7.20
C ALA A 59 -8.65 -13.23 6.93
N GLY A 60 -9.24 -13.17 5.75
CA GLY A 60 -10.06 -12.05 5.32
C GLY A 60 -9.32 -10.92 4.64
N ALA A 61 -7.99 -10.92 4.65
CA ALA A 61 -7.22 -9.88 3.98
C ALA A 61 -7.28 -10.04 2.45
N GLY A 62 -7.44 -8.93 1.75
CA GLY A 62 -7.50 -8.91 0.29
C GLY A 62 -6.14 -9.03 -0.36
N ALA A 63 -6.13 -9.37 -1.66
CA ALA A 63 -4.89 -9.51 -2.42
C ALA A 63 -4.13 -8.19 -2.53
N VAL A 64 -4.85 -7.07 -2.69
CA VAL A 64 -4.23 -5.74 -2.81
C VAL A 64 -3.52 -5.37 -1.52
N ASP A 65 -4.18 -5.57 -0.38
CA ASP A 65 -3.59 -5.27 0.93
C ASP A 65 -2.38 -6.15 1.20
N ALA A 66 -2.45 -7.43 0.81
CA ALA A 66 -1.32 -8.34 0.98
C ALA A 66 -0.13 -7.94 0.10
N CYS A 67 -0.36 -7.48 -1.12
CA CYS A 67 0.71 -6.96 -1.98
C CYS A 67 1.36 -5.72 -1.39
N ALA A 68 0.56 -4.80 -0.86
CA ALA A 68 1.07 -3.61 -0.20
C ALA A 68 1.91 -3.98 1.03
N ALA A 69 1.42 -4.90 1.85
CA ALA A 69 2.14 -5.36 3.04
C ALA A 69 3.44 -6.07 2.68
N ALA A 70 3.45 -6.88 1.62
CA ALA A 70 4.67 -7.55 1.16
C ALA A 70 5.74 -6.53 0.79
N GLY A 71 5.36 -5.44 0.13
CA GLY A 71 6.28 -4.35 -0.19
C GLY A 71 6.85 -3.67 1.04
N VAL A 72 6.01 -3.40 2.02
CA VAL A 72 6.44 -2.79 3.28
C VAL A 72 7.44 -3.70 4.00
N ARG A 73 7.17 -4.99 4.07
CA ARG A 73 8.07 -5.95 4.70
C ARG A 73 9.41 -6.02 4.02
N GLU A 74 9.41 -6.02 2.69
CA GLU A 74 10.64 -6.11 1.90
C GLU A 74 11.50 -4.85 2.06
N ARG A 75 10.89 -3.66 2.08
CA ARG A 75 11.61 -2.39 2.22
C ARG A 75 11.90 -2.01 3.66
N GLY A 76 11.18 -2.59 4.63
CA GLY A 76 11.29 -2.18 6.02
C GLY A 76 10.64 -0.83 6.32
N ASP A 77 9.64 -0.46 5.53
CA ASP A 77 8.94 0.81 5.66
C ASP A 77 7.82 0.78 6.71
N ALA A 78 7.23 1.95 6.94
CA ALA A 78 5.93 2.08 7.58
C ALA A 78 4.83 2.04 6.53
N ILE A 79 3.60 1.76 6.93
CA ILE A 79 2.44 1.79 6.05
C ILE A 79 1.44 2.85 6.54
N ALA A 80 0.87 3.60 5.60
CA ALA A 80 -0.25 4.49 5.87
C ALA A 80 -1.50 3.87 5.24
N THR A 81 -2.54 3.67 6.01
CA THR A 81 -3.72 2.93 5.56
C THR A 81 -4.99 3.42 6.24
N SER A 82 -6.12 3.28 5.53
CA SER A 82 -7.45 3.51 6.11
C SER A 82 -7.99 2.27 6.84
N ASP A 83 -7.29 1.14 6.72
CA ASP A 83 -7.64 -0.10 7.41
C ASP A 83 -6.45 -0.60 8.24
N PRO A 84 -6.19 0.05 9.39
CA PRO A 84 -5.02 -0.29 10.19
C PRO A 84 -5.07 -1.68 10.81
N ASP A 85 -6.25 -2.22 11.07
CA ASP A 85 -6.37 -3.55 11.68
C ASP A 85 -5.89 -4.64 10.73
N ASP A 86 -6.29 -4.57 9.46
CA ASP A 86 -5.82 -5.52 8.45
C ASP A 86 -4.31 -5.38 8.23
N ALA A 87 -3.81 -4.16 8.19
CA ALA A 87 -2.38 -3.92 8.03
C ALA A 87 -1.58 -4.54 9.19
N ARG A 88 -2.05 -4.39 10.42
CA ARG A 88 -1.38 -4.98 11.60
C ARG A 88 -1.39 -6.50 11.55
N ARG A 89 -2.49 -7.10 11.09
CA ARG A 89 -2.57 -8.55 10.96
C ARG A 89 -1.61 -9.08 9.91
N LEU A 90 -1.44 -8.33 8.81
CA LEU A 90 -0.54 -8.71 7.73
C LEU A 90 0.94 -8.51 8.08
N LEU A 91 1.25 -7.44 8.80
CA LEU A 91 2.63 -7.03 9.04
C LEU A 91 3.18 -7.51 10.39
N GLY A 92 2.33 -7.63 11.39
CA GLY A 92 2.76 -7.94 12.75
C GLY A 92 3.29 -6.70 13.49
N PRO A 93 3.78 -6.88 14.74
CA PRO A 93 4.10 -5.75 15.63
C PRO A 93 5.39 -5.01 15.29
N ARG A 94 6.21 -5.55 14.40
CA ARG A 94 7.51 -4.97 14.05
C ARG A 94 7.41 -3.73 13.17
N PHE A 95 6.27 -3.53 12.54
CA PHE A 95 6.09 -2.46 11.55
C PHE A 95 5.20 -1.36 12.07
N THR A 96 5.50 -0.14 11.66
CA THR A 96 4.69 1.03 12.03
C THR A 96 3.49 1.13 11.10
N VAL A 97 2.30 1.19 11.68
CA VAL A 97 1.05 1.36 10.95
C VAL A 97 0.46 2.72 11.31
N LEU A 98 0.26 3.55 10.29
CA LEU A 98 -0.31 4.89 10.43
C LEU A 98 -1.73 4.88 9.89
N ALA A 99 -2.71 5.17 10.74
CA ALA A 99 -4.09 5.29 10.32
C ALA A 99 -4.32 6.64 9.64
N VAL A 100 -4.99 6.63 8.49
CA VAL A 100 -5.30 7.85 7.74
C VAL A 100 -6.79 8.00 7.48
#